data_537cf31f45ac6343bac6530b054675f6
#
_entry.id   537cf31f45ac6343bac6530b054675f6
#
_cell.length_a   1.000
_cell.length_b   1.000
_cell.length_c   1.000
_cell.angle_alpha   90.00
_cell.angle_beta   90.00
_cell.angle_gamma   90.00
#
_symmetry.space_group_name_H-M   'P 1'
#
loop_
_entity.id
_entity.type
_entity.pdbx_description
1 polymer ?
#
loop_
_entity_poly.entity_id
_entity_poly.type
_entity_poly.pdbx_seq_one_letter_code
_entity_poly.pdbx_strand_id
1 'polypeptide(L)'
;MHSLRILTAGPHASIQDRGRPGQQWLGIPEGGVLDRDAFALGNALVGNPADAAVIEVCLGNFSAELMTRAKVALTGTSAGTLTVQDPGGHSMTVEANRSVDLAAGRIIRLGVIPDSNTATIAISGGV
;
A
#
# COMPACT_ATOMS: atom_id res chain seq x y z
N MET A 1 3.40 17.49 0.60
CA MET A 1 4.19 16.28 0.42
C MET A 1 4.19 15.46 1.69
N HIS A 2 4.08 14.20 1.56
CA HIS A 2 4.25 13.29 2.67
C HIS A 2 5.39 12.35 2.36
N SER A 3 5.81 11.59 3.33
CA SER A 3 6.86 10.65 3.13
C SER A 3 6.70 9.44 4.02
N LEU A 4 7.21 8.35 3.53
CA LEU A 4 7.38 7.10 4.24
C LEU A 4 8.85 6.81 4.38
N ARG A 5 9.21 6.19 5.47
CA ARG A 5 10.52 5.59 5.61
C ARG A 5 10.37 4.07 5.58
N ILE A 6 10.85 3.45 4.52
CA ILE A 6 10.79 2.00 4.38
C ILE A 6 11.77 1.37 5.36
N LEU A 7 11.26 0.48 6.21
CA LEU A 7 12.07 -0.25 7.19
C LEU A 7 12.43 -1.64 6.66
N THR A 8 11.45 -2.33 6.06
CA THR A 8 11.63 -3.65 5.49
C THR A 8 10.80 -3.75 4.21
N ALA A 9 11.43 -4.07 3.09
CA ALA A 9 10.74 -4.18 1.81
C ALA A 9 10.20 -5.59 1.54
N GLY A 10 10.58 -6.57 2.35
CA GLY A 10 10.25 -7.98 2.11
C GLY A 10 10.96 -8.52 0.89
N PRO A 11 10.43 -9.61 0.29
CA PRO A 11 10.99 -10.14 -0.95
C PRO A 11 10.94 -9.15 -2.10
N HIS A 12 9.83 -8.39 -2.20
CA HIS A 12 9.69 -7.36 -3.21
C HIS A 12 8.57 -6.41 -2.84
N ALA A 13 8.85 -5.12 -2.90
CA ALA A 13 7.87 -4.06 -2.79
C ALA A 13 8.22 -2.98 -3.80
N SER A 14 7.21 -2.41 -4.45
CA SER A 14 7.42 -1.39 -5.48
C SER A 14 6.32 -0.33 -5.42
N ILE A 15 6.66 0.86 -5.91
CA ILE A 15 5.70 1.93 -6.12
C ILE A 15 5.11 1.73 -7.51
N GLN A 16 3.79 1.59 -7.59
CA GLN A 16 3.10 1.29 -8.83
C GLN A 16 1.91 2.22 -9.01
N ASP A 17 1.60 2.49 -10.26
CA ASP A 17 0.38 3.19 -10.67
C ASP A 17 -0.34 2.37 -11.74
N ARG A 18 -1.17 3.01 -12.56
CA ARG A 18 -1.91 2.29 -13.61
C ARG A 18 -1.04 1.88 -14.81
N GLY A 19 0.23 2.30 -14.85
CA GLY A 19 1.14 1.96 -15.93
C GLY A 19 1.02 2.89 -17.13
N ARG A 20 1.32 2.34 -18.31
CA ARG A 20 1.39 3.11 -19.56
C ARG A 20 0.43 2.52 -20.60
N PRO A 21 -0.88 2.61 -20.38
CA PRO A 21 -1.85 2.05 -21.32
C PRO A 21 -1.79 2.77 -22.67
N GLY A 22 -2.03 2.03 -23.75
CA GLY A 22 -2.11 2.58 -25.09
C GLY A 22 -0.78 2.83 -25.80
N GLN A 23 0.35 2.46 -25.20
CA GLN A 23 1.67 2.69 -25.79
C GLN A 23 2.38 1.41 -26.25
N GLN A 24 1.70 0.28 -26.20
CA GLN A 24 2.26 -1.01 -26.58
C GLN A 24 2.67 -1.07 -28.05
N TRP A 25 1.99 -0.34 -28.91
CA TRP A 25 2.31 -0.26 -30.34
C TRP A 25 3.67 0.42 -30.60
N LEU A 26 4.20 1.17 -29.63
CA LEU A 26 5.55 1.75 -29.68
C LEU A 26 6.61 0.81 -29.09
N GLY A 27 6.23 -0.41 -28.68
CA GLY A 27 7.14 -1.32 -27.99
C GLY A 27 7.31 -1.03 -26.51
N ILE A 28 6.48 -0.15 -25.94
CA ILE A 28 6.52 0.20 -24.53
C ILE A 28 5.50 -0.67 -23.79
N PRO A 29 5.93 -1.52 -22.85
CA PRO A 29 5.00 -2.34 -22.08
C PRO A 29 4.10 -1.47 -21.19
N GLU A 30 2.90 -1.95 -20.92
CA GLU A 30 1.94 -1.21 -20.10
C GLU A 30 2.48 -0.97 -18.68
N GLY A 31 3.03 -2.01 -18.04
CA GLY A 31 3.51 -1.91 -16.67
C GLY A 31 2.39 -1.64 -15.68
N GLY A 32 2.73 -1.03 -14.55
CA GLY A 32 1.77 -0.68 -13.52
C GLY A 32 1.45 -1.82 -12.57
N VAL A 33 0.39 -1.62 -11.75
CA VAL A 33 -0.03 -2.59 -10.74
C VAL A 33 -0.46 -3.91 -11.37
N LEU A 34 -0.22 -5.01 -10.64
CA LEU A 34 -0.71 -6.34 -11.04
C LEU A 34 -2.19 -6.51 -10.73
N ASP A 35 -2.65 -5.99 -9.60
CA ASP A 35 -4.05 -6.09 -9.15
C ASP A 35 -4.73 -4.73 -9.30
N ARG A 36 -5.44 -4.55 -10.39
CA ARG A 36 -6.09 -3.27 -10.72
C ARG A 36 -7.28 -2.98 -9.83
N ASP A 37 -8.00 -4.00 -9.38
CA ASP A 37 -9.14 -3.82 -8.48
C ASP A 37 -8.67 -3.38 -7.09
N ALA A 38 -7.61 -3.97 -6.58
CA ALA A 38 -7.01 -3.57 -5.31
C ALA A 38 -6.48 -2.14 -5.36
N PHE A 39 -5.87 -1.76 -6.47
CA PHE A 39 -5.37 -0.41 -6.72
C PHE A 39 -6.51 0.62 -6.68
N ALA A 40 -7.58 0.36 -7.42
CA ALA A 40 -8.75 1.26 -7.46
C ALA A 40 -9.42 1.38 -6.08
N LEU A 41 -9.63 0.25 -5.40
CA LEU A 41 -10.24 0.23 -4.08
C LEU A 41 -9.38 0.96 -3.05
N GLY A 42 -8.08 0.72 -3.05
CA GLY A 42 -7.17 1.37 -2.12
C GLY A 42 -7.20 2.88 -2.25
N ASN A 43 -7.09 3.40 -3.46
CA ASN A 43 -7.16 4.83 -3.71
C ASN A 43 -8.51 5.41 -3.29
N ALA A 44 -9.60 4.71 -3.58
CA ALA A 44 -10.94 5.17 -3.15
C ALA A 44 -11.07 5.23 -1.63
N LEU A 45 -10.56 4.23 -0.92
CA LEU A 45 -10.65 4.15 0.54
C LEU A 45 -9.91 5.30 1.24
N VAL A 46 -8.80 5.75 0.68
CA VAL A 46 -8.01 6.84 1.28
C VAL A 46 -8.32 8.20 0.66
N GLY A 47 -9.27 8.27 -0.27
CA GLY A 47 -9.70 9.52 -0.89
C GLY A 47 -8.73 10.08 -1.93
N ASN A 48 -7.91 9.24 -2.52
CA ASN A 48 -6.99 9.64 -3.58
C ASN A 48 -7.65 9.64 -4.96
N PRO A 49 -7.09 10.38 -5.93
CA PRO A 49 -7.43 10.18 -7.33
C PRO A 49 -7.21 8.71 -7.74
N ALA A 50 -7.99 8.25 -8.72
CA ALA A 50 -7.96 6.85 -9.12
C ALA A 50 -6.60 6.37 -9.65
N ASP A 51 -5.76 7.27 -10.11
CA ASP A 51 -4.45 6.97 -10.69
C ASP A 51 -3.27 7.31 -9.74
N ALA A 52 -3.54 7.63 -8.49
CA ALA A 52 -2.47 7.89 -7.53
C ALA A 52 -1.63 6.62 -7.30
N ALA A 53 -0.32 6.78 -7.18
CA ALA A 53 0.58 5.66 -6.96
C ALA A 53 0.35 5.01 -5.60
N VAL A 54 0.54 3.70 -5.55
CA VAL A 54 0.41 2.88 -4.35
C VAL A 54 1.68 2.04 -4.16
N ILE A 55 1.78 1.38 -3.01
CA ILE A 55 2.82 0.38 -2.79
C ILE A 55 2.23 -1.00 -3.05
N GLU A 56 2.84 -1.76 -3.95
CA GLU A 56 2.47 -3.15 -4.20
C GLU A 56 3.52 -4.04 -3.57
N VAL A 57 3.08 -4.91 -2.67
CA VAL A 57 3.95 -5.79 -1.88
C VAL A 57 3.74 -7.23 -2.32
N CYS A 58 4.84 -7.93 -2.65
CA CYS A 58 4.79 -9.34 -3.00
C CYS A 58 5.09 -10.19 -1.77
N LEU A 59 4.23 -11.16 -1.48
CA LEU A 59 4.34 -12.16 -0.42
C LEU A 59 4.25 -11.60 1.00
N GLY A 60 4.53 -10.35 1.23
CA GLY A 60 4.43 -9.71 2.53
C GLY A 60 5.77 -9.33 3.14
N ASN A 61 5.85 -9.34 4.47
CA ASN A 61 7.04 -8.97 5.25
C ASN A 61 7.52 -7.54 4.93
N PHE A 62 6.59 -6.60 4.92
CA PHE A 62 6.84 -5.19 4.61
C PHE A 62 6.61 -4.36 5.87
N SER A 63 7.43 -3.35 6.09
CA SER A 63 7.18 -2.36 7.14
C SER A 63 7.70 -0.99 6.73
N ALA A 64 7.00 0.04 7.20
CA ALA A 64 7.37 1.42 6.94
C ALA A 64 6.88 2.32 8.07
N GLU A 65 7.57 3.42 8.27
CA GLU A 65 7.17 4.45 9.22
C GLU A 65 6.54 5.61 8.46
N LEU A 66 5.40 6.10 8.99
CA LEU A 66 4.76 7.31 8.47
C LEU A 66 5.51 8.52 9.01
N MET A 67 6.02 9.35 8.11
CA MET A 67 6.70 10.59 8.50
C MET A 67 5.72 11.76 8.64
N THR A 68 4.53 11.63 8.07
CA THR A 68 3.44 12.60 8.21
C THR A 68 2.13 11.86 8.45
N ARG A 69 1.13 12.57 8.97
CA ARG A 69 -0.21 12.01 9.15
C ARG A 69 -0.82 11.62 7.81
N ALA A 70 -1.43 10.44 7.73
CA ALA A 70 -2.06 9.96 6.52
C ALA A 70 -3.15 8.92 6.81
N LYS A 71 -4.09 8.78 5.87
CA LYS A 71 -4.96 7.61 5.83
C LYS A 71 -4.25 6.50 5.09
N VAL A 72 -4.40 5.28 5.57
CA VAL A 72 -3.77 4.09 5.00
C VAL A 72 -4.82 3.01 4.81
N ALA A 73 -4.74 2.27 3.72
CA ALA A 73 -5.60 1.13 3.46
C ALA A 73 -4.80 -0.01 2.84
N LEU A 74 -5.10 -1.23 3.28
CA LEU A 74 -4.58 -2.47 2.71
C LEU A 74 -5.68 -3.09 1.85
N THR A 75 -5.37 -3.41 0.61
CA THR A 75 -6.30 -4.07 -0.32
C THR A 75 -5.59 -5.21 -1.06
N GLY A 76 -6.35 -5.99 -1.85
CA GLY A 76 -5.78 -7.12 -2.60
C GLY A 76 -5.67 -8.41 -1.80
N THR A 77 -6.11 -8.39 -0.56
CA THR A 77 -6.22 -9.55 0.32
C THR A 77 -7.47 -9.39 1.17
N SER A 78 -8.11 -10.46 1.54
CA SER A 78 -9.25 -10.42 2.46
C SER A 78 -8.88 -10.89 3.86
N ALA A 79 -7.88 -11.74 3.98
CA ALA A 79 -7.42 -12.29 5.25
C ALA A 79 -6.18 -11.59 5.81
N GLY A 80 -5.48 -10.80 5.00
CA GLY A 80 -4.30 -10.05 5.44
C GLY A 80 -4.68 -8.89 6.35
N THR A 81 -3.76 -8.50 7.21
CA THR A 81 -3.94 -7.39 8.15
C THR A 81 -2.69 -6.54 8.22
N LEU A 82 -2.88 -5.24 8.53
CA LEU A 82 -1.78 -4.37 8.93
C LEU A 82 -1.70 -4.34 10.44
N THR A 83 -0.50 -4.46 10.98
CA THR A 83 -0.22 -4.14 12.36
C THR A 83 0.32 -2.71 12.40
N VAL A 84 -0.27 -1.88 13.26
CA VAL A 84 0.14 -0.49 13.43
C VAL A 84 0.71 -0.34 14.82
N GLN A 85 1.95 0.11 14.92
CA GLN A 85 2.64 0.33 16.18
C GLN A 85 2.87 1.82 16.38
N ASP A 86 2.54 2.33 17.57
CA ASP A 86 2.79 3.72 17.92
C ASP A 86 4.17 3.90 18.57
N PRO A 87 4.65 5.15 18.74
CA PRO A 87 5.96 5.39 19.37
C PRO A 87 6.07 4.89 20.80
N GLY A 88 4.93 4.73 21.49
CA GLY A 88 4.89 4.19 22.86
C GLY A 88 4.95 2.68 22.93
N GLY A 89 5.03 1.99 21.78
CA GLY A 89 5.10 0.54 21.72
C GLY A 89 3.76 -0.18 21.70
N HIS A 90 2.64 0.55 21.70
CA HIS A 90 1.32 -0.05 21.58
C HIS A 90 1.05 -0.44 20.14
N SER A 91 0.39 -1.57 19.94
CA SER A 91 0.04 -2.09 18.63
C SER A 91 -1.46 -2.26 18.48
N MET A 92 -1.95 -2.04 17.26
CA MET A 92 -3.31 -2.37 16.87
C MET A 92 -3.29 -3.08 15.52
N THR A 93 -4.33 -3.85 15.24
CA THR A 93 -4.48 -4.55 13.97
C THR A 93 -5.58 -3.89 13.16
N VAL A 94 -5.30 -3.63 11.89
CA VAL A 94 -6.26 -3.07 10.94
C VAL A 94 -6.52 -4.11 9.87
N GLU A 95 -7.80 -4.45 9.68
CA GLU A 95 -8.21 -5.39 8.65
C GLU A 95 -8.07 -4.80 7.27
N ALA A 96 -7.92 -5.67 6.27
CA ALA A 96 -7.94 -5.28 4.87
C ALA A 96 -9.29 -4.67 4.48
N ASN A 97 -9.27 -3.89 3.41
CA ASN A 97 -10.42 -3.25 2.80
C ASN A 97 -11.09 -2.19 3.71
N ARG A 98 -10.29 -1.60 4.57
CA ARG A 98 -10.70 -0.47 5.42
C ARG A 98 -9.60 0.58 5.41
N SER A 99 -9.98 1.84 5.57
CA SER A 99 -9.02 2.92 5.79
C SER A 99 -8.88 3.20 7.28
N VAL A 100 -7.69 3.62 7.68
CA VAL A 100 -7.39 4.08 9.04
C VAL A 100 -6.59 5.37 8.94
N ASP A 101 -6.93 6.34 9.80
CA ASP A 101 -6.23 7.62 9.88
C ASP A 101 -5.14 7.49 10.94
N LEU A 102 -3.88 7.64 10.52
CA LEU A 102 -2.72 7.42 11.37
C LEU A 102 -1.90 8.70 11.50
N ALA A 103 -1.48 9.01 12.72
CA ALA A 103 -0.57 10.11 12.97
C ALA A 103 0.85 9.79 12.50
N ALA A 104 1.67 10.82 12.37
CA ALA A 104 3.10 10.64 12.10
C ALA A 104 3.76 9.79 13.19
N GLY A 105 4.80 9.07 12.82
CA GLY A 105 5.55 8.21 13.74
C GLY A 105 4.99 6.80 13.90
N ARG A 106 3.83 6.50 13.32
CA ARG A 106 3.29 5.14 13.33
C ARG A 106 4.06 4.27 12.36
N ILE A 107 4.33 3.03 12.77
CA ILE A 107 4.94 2.02 11.92
C ILE A 107 3.86 1.05 11.47
N ILE A 108 3.73 0.88 10.17
CA ILE A 108 2.82 -0.11 9.58
C ILE A 108 3.63 -1.34 9.19
N ARG A 109 3.09 -2.52 9.49
CA ARG A 109 3.69 -3.81 9.17
C ARG A 109 2.68 -4.70 8.49
N LEU A 110 3.12 -5.33 7.41
CA LEU A 110 2.37 -6.36 6.73
C LEU A 110 3.19 -7.65 6.84
N GLY A 111 2.63 -8.63 7.52
CA GLY A 111 3.25 -9.96 7.62
C GLY A 111 3.05 -10.74 6.33
N VAL A 112 3.16 -12.06 6.40
CA VAL A 112 2.91 -12.93 5.25
C VAL A 112 1.46 -12.76 4.80
N ILE A 113 1.25 -12.56 3.50
CA ILE A 113 -0.09 -12.43 2.92
C ILE A 113 -0.67 -13.85 2.82
N PRO A 114 -1.80 -14.15 3.52
CA PRO A 114 -2.25 -15.54 3.63
C PRO A 114 -3.00 -16.06 2.41
N ASP A 115 -3.62 -15.20 1.63
CA ASP A 115 -4.58 -15.59 0.59
C ASP A 115 -4.31 -14.98 -0.79
N SER A 116 -3.14 -14.35 -0.97
CA SER A 116 -2.77 -13.72 -2.24
C SER A 116 -1.26 -13.62 -2.36
N ASN A 117 -0.76 -13.51 -3.58
CA ASN A 117 0.66 -13.29 -3.83
C ASN A 117 1.06 -11.83 -3.65
N THR A 118 0.12 -10.91 -3.81
CA THR A 118 0.38 -9.48 -3.68
C THR A 118 -0.70 -8.82 -2.84
N ALA A 119 -0.34 -7.71 -2.23
CA ALA A 119 -1.27 -6.80 -1.57
C ALA A 119 -0.89 -5.37 -1.91
N THR A 120 -1.86 -4.47 -1.80
CA THR A 120 -1.71 -3.06 -2.12
C THR A 120 -1.85 -2.24 -0.85
N ILE A 121 -0.92 -1.32 -0.62
CA ILE A 121 -1.00 -0.33 0.45
C ILE A 121 -1.19 1.03 -0.20
N ALA A 122 -2.34 1.63 0.03
CA ALA A 122 -2.66 2.98 -0.41
C ALA A 122 -2.48 3.96 0.74
N ILE A 123 -1.95 5.14 0.43
CA ILE A 123 -1.68 6.19 1.41
C ILE A 123 -2.25 7.48 0.86
N SER A 124 -3.01 8.20 1.67
CA SER A 124 -3.62 9.46 1.23
C SER A 124 -2.56 10.46 0.79
N GLY A 125 -2.81 11.12 -0.33
CA GLY A 125 -1.85 12.00 -0.98
C GLY A 125 -0.93 11.28 -1.98
N GLY A 126 -1.06 9.96 -2.12
CA GLY A 126 -0.17 9.13 -2.94
C GLY A 126 1.15 8.81 -2.23
N VAL A 127 2.01 8.14 -2.91
CA VAL A 127 3.33 7.77 -2.36
C VAL A 127 4.45 8.50 -3.06
#